data_27c21415903f149f116ac20187916734
#
_entry.id   27c21415903f149f116ac20187916734
#
_cell.length_a   1.000
_cell.length_b   1.000
_cell.length_c   1.000
_cell.angle_alpha   90.00
_cell.angle_beta   90.00
_cell.angle_gamma   90.00
#
_symmetry.space_group_name_H-M   'P 1'
#
loop_
_entity.id
_entity.type
_entity.pdbx_description
1 polymer ?
#
loop_
_entity_poly.entity_id
_entity_poly.type
_entity_poly.pdbx_seq_one_letter_code
_entity_poly.pdbx_strand_id
1 'polypeptide(L)'
;MDHPTTGHLAATAPANTYAVLGSTGNCGTALIGNLLNKPGAQVHAYCRNRAKLLRVLPDIKDGGRVTAFEGSVQDVDLLAACIRGCRAVFLVVSTNDNIPGCRLAQDTAAAVLQALRGLRDASPGSPLPKLVLLSSATIDDHLSRHVPWLLQLVLLRSASHVYADLVETERMLRAEAGWLTAIYAKPGALSVDVQRGHALSLTDQDSPLSYLDLAAAMIEAVDDDTGSYDGQNVGIVNTHGRAKFPTGTPMCILMGLVRHYLPFLHPYLPANTGPR
;
A
#
# COMPACT_ATOMS: atom_id res chain seq x y z
N MET A 1 -9.11 -45.21 -35.65
CA MET A 1 -8.70 -43.79 -35.89
C MET A 1 -9.16 -42.97 -34.69
N ASP A 2 -8.29 -42.91 -33.70
CA ASP A 2 -8.59 -42.20 -32.46
C ASP A 2 -8.18 -40.74 -32.59
N HIS A 3 -9.15 -39.85 -32.39
CA HIS A 3 -8.88 -38.41 -32.32
C HIS A 3 -8.31 -38.08 -30.93
N PRO A 4 -7.19 -37.34 -30.83
CA PRO A 4 -6.70 -36.88 -29.55
C PRO A 4 -7.61 -35.77 -29.04
N THR A 5 -8.20 -35.99 -27.86
CA THR A 5 -8.94 -35.02 -27.08
C THR A 5 -7.95 -33.93 -26.62
N THR A 6 -8.04 -32.76 -27.21
CA THR A 6 -7.34 -31.54 -26.72
C THR A 6 -7.87 -31.20 -25.32
N GLY A 7 -7.06 -31.51 -24.30
CA GLY A 7 -7.32 -31.09 -22.94
C GLY A 7 -7.32 -29.55 -22.87
N HIS A 8 -8.49 -28.99 -22.67
CA HIS A 8 -8.62 -27.59 -22.23
C HIS A 8 -7.91 -27.47 -20.87
N LEU A 9 -6.77 -26.81 -20.84
CA LEU A 9 -6.17 -26.35 -19.61
C LEU A 9 -7.18 -25.38 -18.97
N ALA A 10 -7.88 -25.88 -17.95
CA ALA A 10 -8.75 -25.06 -17.13
C ALA A 10 -7.89 -23.89 -16.58
N ALA A 11 -8.29 -22.67 -16.89
CA ALA A 11 -7.72 -21.48 -16.28
C ALA A 11 -7.83 -21.66 -14.76
N THR A 12 -6.70 -21.81 -14.09
CA THR A 12 -6.66 -21.90 -12.62
C THR A 12 -7.30 -20.65 -12.07
N ALA A 13 -8.29 -20.82 -11.19
CA ALA A 13 -8.90 -19.71 -10.47
C ALA A 13 -7.80 -18.80 -9.87
N PRO A 14 -7.97 -17.46 -9.89
CA PRO A 14 -6.95 -16.55 -9.41
C PRO A 14 -6.58 -16.92 -7.97
N ALA A 15 -5.27 -17.00 -7.71
CA ALA A 15 -4.76 -17.38 -6.40
C ALA A 15 -5.36 -16.46 -5.32
N ASN A 16 -5.79 -17.04 -4.19
CA ASN A 16 -6.30 -16.27 -3.04
C ASN A 16 -5.16 -15.87 -2.10
N THR A 17 -4.00 -15.55 -2.67
CA THR A 17 -2.76 -15.18 -1.97
C THR A 17 -2.44 -13.72 -2.23
N TYR A 18 -2.10 -12.99 -1.17
CA TYR A 18 -1.83 -11.56 -1.21
C TYR A 18 -0.47 -11.27 -0.58
N ALA A 19 0.36 -10.49 -1.24
CA ALA A 19 1.62 -10.03 -0.68
C ALA A 19 1.45 -8.64 -0.05
N VAL A 20 1.97 -8.45 1.17
CA VAL A 20 1.94 -7.19 1.91
C VAL A 20 3.36 -6.72 2.18
N LEU A 21 3.83 -5.73 1.45
CA LEU A 21 5.13 -5.08 1.65
C LEU A 21 4.96 -3.89 2.61
N GLY A 22 5.64 -3.95 3.75
CA GLY A 22 5.41 -3.02 4.87
C GLY A 22 4.48 -3.61 5.94
N SER A 23 4.47 -4.92 6.09
CA SER A 23 3.59 -5.73 6.94
C SER A 23 3.64 -5.40 8.43
N THR A 24 4.65 -4.68 8.91
CA THR A 24 4.79 -4.25 10.33
C THR A 24 4.33 -2.81 10.61
N GLY A 25 3.85 -2.09 9.59
CA GLY A 25 3.24 -0.76 9.72
C GLY A 25 1.74 -0.84 9.99
N ASN A 26 1.11 0.28 10.38
CA ASN A 26 -0.33 0.33 10.70
C ASN A 26 -1.21 -0.15 9.53
N CYS A 27 -0.92 0.28 8.30
CA CYS A 27 -1.65 -0.17 7.12
C CYS A 27 -1.40 -1.65 6.83
N GLY A 28 -0.14 -2.11 6.93
CA GLY A 28 0.22 -3.51 6.68
C GLY A 28 -0.41 -4.47 7.68
N THR A 29 -0.43 -4.12 8.97
CA THR A 29 -1.09 -4.93 10.02
C THR A 29 -2.61 -4.97 9.83
N ALA A 30 -3.23 -3.83 9.43
CA ALA A 30 -4.64 -3.76 9.12
C ALA A 30 -5.01 -4.62 7.88
N LEU A 31 -4.19 -4.60 6.83
CA LEU A 31 -4.36 -5.47 5.65
C LEU A 31 -4.30 -6.95 6.05
N ILE A 32 -3.28 -7.35 6.81
CA ILE A 32 -3.16 -8.75 7.26
C ILE A 32 -4.38 -9.16 8.09
N GLY A 33 -4.80 -8.32 9.04
CA GLY A 33 -5.99 -8.58 9.86
C GLY A 33 -7.25 -8.78 9.01
N ASN A 34 -7.52 -7.88 8.06
CA ASN A 34 -8.69 -7.99 7.18
C ASN A 34 -8.62 -9.21 6.24
N LEU A 35 -7.43 -9.51 5.69
CA LEU A 35 -7.24 -10.69 4.85
C LEU A 35 -7.44 -12.00 5.64
N LEU A 36 -7.05 -12.04 6.91
CA LEU A 36 -7.29 -13.19 7.77
C LEU A 36 -8.77 -13.41 8.09
N ASN A 37 -9.60 -12.37 8.01
CA ASN A 37 -11.06 -12.49 8.11
C ASN A 37 -11.70 -13.00 6.80
N LYS A 38 -10.98 -12.95 5.68
CA LYS A 38 -11.45 -13.47 4.39
C LYS A 38 -11.22 -14.99 4.32
N PRO A 39 -12.26 -15.80 4.03
CA PRO A 39 -12.13 -17.25 3.95
C PRO A 39 -11.11 -17.69 2.88
N GLY A 40 -10.21 -18.58 3.25
CA GLY A 40 -9.23 -19.17 2.32
C GLY A 40 -8.09 -18.23 1.89
N ALA A 41 -8.06 -16.96 2.33
CA ALA A 41 -6.98 -16.06 1.97
C ALA A 41 -5.65 -16.49 2.61
N GLN A 42 -4.58 -16.41 1.83
CA GLN A 42 -3.19 -16.59 2.24
C GLN A 42 -2.46 -15.25 2.15
N VAL A 43 -1.53 -15.00 3.06
CA VAL A 43 -0.80 -13.75 3.13
C VAL A 43 0.71 -13.99 3.12
N HIS A 44 1.39 -13.38 2.18
CA HIS A 44 2.84 -13.26 2.17
C HIS A 44 3.22 -11.92 2.80
N ALA A 45 3.74 -11.95 4.02
CA ALA A 45 4.09 -10.77 4.79
C ALA A 45 5.57 -10.44 4.62
N TYR A 46 5.90 -9.40 3.84
CA TYR A 46 7.28 -8.96 3.66
C TYR A 46 7.69 -7.95 4.74
N CYS A 47 8.75 -8.24 5.48
CA CYS A 47 9.21 -7.39 6.58
C CYS A 47 10.74 -7.40 6.71
N ARG A 48 11.28 -6.34 7.31
CA ARG A 48 12.71 -6.25 7.66
C ARG A 48 13.06 -6.96 8.97
N ASN A 49 12.05 -7.27 9.78
CA ASN A 49 12.24 -7.87 11.11
C ASN A 49 11.01 -8.71 11.47
N ARG A 50 11.17 -10.02 11.39
CA ARG A 50 10.13 -11.02 11.69
C ARG A 50 9.69 -10.98 13.16
N ALA A 51 10.65 -10.77 14.08
CA ALA A 51 10.31 -10.66 15.50
C ALA A 51 9.39 -9.45 15.77
N LYS A 52 9.59 -8.33 15.04
CA LYS A 52 8.65 -7.20 15.09
C LYS A 52 7.28 -7.58 14.53
N LEU A 53 7.23 -8.32 13.41
CA LEU A 53 5.96 -8.77 12.81
C LEU A 53 5.15 -9.61 13.81
N LEU A 54 5.77 -10.60 14.43
CA LEU A 54 5.14 -11.47 15.45
C LEU A 54 4.71 -10.70 16.71
N ARG A 55 5.38 -9.61 17.05
CA ARG A 55 5.00 -8.75 18.19
C ARG A 55 3.76 -7.91 17.88
N VAL A 56 3.65 -7.36 16.66
CA VAL A 56 2.49 -6.51 16.29
C VAL A 56 1.27 -7.33 15.86
N LEU A 57 1.47 -8.60 15.50
CA LEU A 57 0.43 -9.56 15.14
C LEU A 57 0.66 -10.88 15.91
N PRO A 58 0.41 -10.92 17.22
CA PRO A 58 0.73 -12.08 18.06
C PRO A 58 -0.09 -13.33 17.71
N ASP A 59 -1.25 -13.14 17.11
CA ASP A 59 -2.18 -14.23 16.75
C ASP A 59 -1.82 -14.94 15.44
N ILE A 60 -0.84 -14.41 14.67
CA ILE A 60 -0.36 -15.10 13.48
C ILE A 60 0.56 -16.25 13.88
N LYS A 61 0.17 -17.48 13.51
CA LYS A 61 1.05 -18.64 13.60
C LYS A 61 1.85 -18.71 12.32
N ASP A 62 3.18 -18.73 12.47
CA ASP A 62 4.07 -18.96 11.33
C ASP A 62 3.82 -20.32 10.72
N GLY A 63 3.76 -20.38 9.37
CA GLY A 63 3.39 -21.58 8.63
C GLY A 63 1.88 -21.86 8.56
N GLY A 64 1.02 -20.96 9.11
CA GLY A 64 -0.42 -20.98 8.92
C GLY A 64 -0.82 -20.24 7.61
N ARG A 65 -1.85 -19.38 7.71
CA ARG A 65 -2.28 -18.54 6.57
C ARG A 65 -1.37 -17.33 6.29
N VAL A 66 -0.36 -17.09 7.12
CA VAL A 66 0.62 -16.02 6.94
C VAL A 66 2.01 -16.63 6.82
N THR A 67 2.69 -16.33 5.71
CA THR A 67 4.10 -16.69 5.50
C THR A 67 4.93 -15.43 5.57
N ALA A 68 5.89 -15.38 6.49
CA ALA A 68 6.78 -14.24 6.65
C ALA A 68 8.02 -14.36 5.74
N PHE A 69 8.27 -13.29 4.97
CA PHE A 69 9.48 -13.09 4.17
C PHE A 69 10.31 -11.99 4.84
N GLU A 70 11.46 -12.36 5.42
CA GLU A 70 12.31 -11.41 6.13
C GLU A 70 13.51 -11.02 5.27
N GLY A 71 13.57 -9.75 4.87
CA GLY A 71 14.66 -9.24 4.05
C GLY A 71 14.57 -7.73 3.81
N SER A 72 15.56 -7.23 3.07
CA SER A 72 15.59 -5.86 2.58
C SER A 72 14.68 -5.73 1.35
N VAL A 73 14.03 -4.57 1.17
CA VAL A 73 13.29 -4.26 -0.07
C VAL A 73 14.17 -4.24 -1.32
N GLN A 74 15.49 -4.28 -1.16
CA GLN A 74 16.47 -4.39 -2.24
C GLN A 74 16.78 -5.84 -2.63
N ASP A 75 16.30 -6.83 -1.87
CA ASP A 75 16.45 -8.25 -2.17
C ASP A 75 15.40 -8.68 -3.20
N VAL A 76 15.75 -8.51 -4.48
CA VAL A 76 14.84 -8.75 -5.61
C VAL A 76 14.41 -10.21 -5.72
N ASP A 77 15.30 -11.16 -5.39
CA ASP A 77 14.99 -12.58 -5.48
C ASP A 77 13.99 -12.98 -4.38
N LEU A 78 14.18 -12.48 -3.17
CA LEU A 78 13.23 -12.69 -2.08
C LEU A 78 11.88 -12.01 -2.34
N LEU A 79 11.89 -10.81 -2.94
CA LEU A 79 10.67 -10.15 -3.40
C LEU A 79 9.96 -10.99 -4.47
N ALA A 80 10.68 -11.49 -5.48
CA ALA A 80 10.11 -12.35 -6.51
C ALA A 80 9.48 -13.63 -5.91
N ALA A 81 10.15 -14.24 -4.92
CA ALA A 81 9.60 -15.39 -4.19
C ALA A 81 8.32 -15.01 -3.41
N CYS A 82 8.31 -13.85 -2.76
CA CYS A 82 7.17 -13.35 -1.98
C CYS A 82 5.93 -13.07 -2.87
N ILE A 83 6.13 -12.46 -4.05
CA ILE A 83 5.02 -12.00 -4.91
C ILE A 83 4.57 -13.05 -5.93
N ARG A 84 5.33 -14.12 -6.11
CA ARG A 84 5.02 -15.19 -7.07
C ARG A 84 3.68 -15.83 -6.77
N GLY A 85 2.81 -15.90 -7.79
CA GLY A 85 1.50 -16.53 -7.69
C GLY A 85 0.50 -15.78 -6.80
N CYS A 86 0.81 -14.56 -6.36
CA CYS A 86 -0.13 -13.73 -5.64
C CYS A 86 -1.20 -13.13 -6.59
N ARG A 87 -2.40 -12.91 -6.07
CA ARG A 87 -3.46 -12.12 -6.73
C ARG A 87 -3.10 -10.64 -6.75
N ALA A 88 -2.54 -10.15 -5.63
CA ALA A 88 -2.16 -8.76 -5.49
C ALA A 88 -0.93 -8.57 -4.60
N VAL A 89 -0.28 -7.42 -4.80
CA VAL A 89 0.84 -6.92 -4.00
C VAL A 89 0.48 -5.55 -3.45
N PHE A 90 0.38 -5.42 -2.13
CA PHE A 90 0.14 -4.15 -1.44
C PHE A 90 1.48 -3.48 -1.11
N LEU A 91 1.75 -2.36 -1.75
CA LEU A 91 2.92 -1.50 -1.52
C LEU A 91 2.55 -0.47 -0.47
N VAL A 92 2.74 -0.83 0.81
CA VAL A 92 2.40 0.03 1.96
C VAL A 92 3.63 0.37 2.82
N VAL A 93 4.80 0.33 2.18
CA VAL A 93 6.07 0.78 2.79
C VAL A 93 6.10 2.30 2.79
N SER A 94 6.09 2.91 3.95
CA SER A 94 6.13 4.36 4.11
C SER A 94 6.86 4.78 5.38
N THR A 95 7.04 6.09 5.54
CA THR A 95 7.58 6.72 6.75
C THR A 95 6.64 7.83 7.22
N ASN A 96 6.58 8.05 8.54
CA ASN A 96 5.86 9.18 9.13
C ASN A 96 6.73 10.44 9.23
N ASP A 97 8.03 10.31 8.93
CA ASP A 97 8.96 11.42 8.93
C ASP A 97 9.09 12.02 7.54
N ASN A 98 9.08 13.36 7.46
CA ASN A 98 9.38 14.09 6.23
C ASN A 98 10.90 14.11 5.99
N ILE A 99 11.48 12.93 5.71
CA ILE A 99 12.93 12.73 5.59
C ILE A 99 13.45 13.42 4.34
N PRO A 100 14.41 14.36 4.46
CA PRO A 100 15.01 14.99 3.29
C PRO A 100 15.58 13.97 2.31
N GLY A 101 15.21 14.10 1.03
CA GLY A 101 15.63 13.16 -0.01
C GLY A 101 15.01 11.76 0.09
N CYS A 102 13.83 11.62 0.72
CA CYS A 102 13.12 10.35 0.83
C CYS A 102 12.93 9.70 -0.54
N ARG A 103 13.29 8.41 -0.66
CA ARG A 103 13.13 7.57 -1.85
C ARG A 103 12.57 6.18 -1.51
N LEU A 104 11.97 6.04 -0.34
CA LEU A 104 11.56 4.74 0.19
C LEU A 104 10.51 4.05 -0.68
N ALA A 105 9.52 4.80 -1.15
CA ALA A 105 8.49 4.29 -2.04
C ALA A 105 9.04 4.00 -3.44
N GLN A 106 9.86 4.91 -4.00
CA GLN A 106 10.53 4.71 -5.30
C GLN A 106 11.42 3.48 -5.29
N ASP A 107 12.29 3.33 -4.30
CA ASP A 107 13.25 2.23 -4.23
C ASP A 107 12.51 0.89 -4.05
N THR A 108 11.43 0.89 -3.26
CA THR A 108 10.57 -0.30 -3.11
C THR A 108 9.86 -0.65 -4.42
N ALA A 109 9.28 0.34 -5.10
CA ALA A 109 8.60 0.13 -6.37
C ALA A 109 9.56 -0.34 -7.47
N ALA A 110 10.77 0.23 -7.55
CA ALA A 110 11.80 -0.20 -8.50
C ALA A 110 12.18 -1.67 -8.33
N ALA A 111 12.40 -2.11 -7.08
CA ALA A 111 12.73 -3.51 -6.78
C ALA A 111 11.55 -4.46 -7.10
N VAL A 112 10.31 -4.06 -6.79
CA VAL A 112 9.11 -4.84 -7.15
C VAL A 112 8.93 -4.93 -8.66
N LEU A 113 9.14 -3.84 -9.40
CA LEU A 113 9.10 -3.85 -10.86
C LEU A 113 10.16 -4.79 -11.45
N GLN A 114 11.37 -4.78 -10.90
CA GLN A 114 12.42 -5.71 -11.31
C GLN A 114 12.02 -7.17 -11.05
N ALA A 115 11.48 -7.48 -9.87
CA ALA A 115 10.99 -8.81 -9.52
C ALA A 115 9.85 -9.27 -10.46
N LEU A 116 8.88 -8.37 -10.75
CA LEU A 116 7.76 -8.68 -11.65
C LEU A 116 8.22 -8.91 -13.09
N ARG A 117 9.20 -8.12 -13.59
CA ARG A 117 9.80 -8.36 -14.91
C ARG A 117 10.46 -9.73 -14.97
N GLY A 118 11.25 -10.10 -13.96
CA GLY A 118 11.86 -11.43 -13.87
C GLY A 118 10.82 -12.56 -13.86
N LEU A 119 9.71 -12.40 -13.14
CA LEU A 119 8.61 -13.38 -13.14
C LEU A 119 7.92 -13.49 -14.51
N ARG A 120 7.67 -12.35 -15.16
CA ARG A 120 7.07 -12.31 -16.50
C ARG A 120 7.96 -13.00 -17.54
N ASP A 121 9.27 -12.73 -17.49
CA ASP A 121 10.22 -13.28 -18.45
C ASP A 121 10.48 -14.78 -18.23
N ALA A 122 10.41 -15.23 -16.95
CA ALA A 122 10.52 -16.65 -16.60
C ALA A 122 9.27 -17.49 -16.96
N SER A 123 8.08 -16.86 -17.02
CA SER A 123 6.82 -17.53 -17.31
C SER A 123 5.92 -16.65 -18.19
N PRO A 124 6.24 -16.50 -19.49
CA PRO A 124 5.44 -15.70 -20.39
C PRO A 124 3.98 -16.16 -20.45
N GLY A 125 3.04 -15.22 -20.32
CA GLY A 125 1.61 -15.52 -20.35
C GLY A 125 0.98 -15.92 -19.02
N SER A 126 1.77 -16.12 -17.96
CA SER A 126 1.23 -16.26 -16.61
C SER A 126 0.69 -14.94 -16.08
N PRO A 127 -0.47 -14.93 -15.39
CA PRO A 127 -1.02 -13.70 -14.83
C PRO A 127 -0.08 -13.13 -13.77
N LEU A 128 0.19 -11.83 -13.88
CA LEU A 128 0.93 -11.09 -12.86
C LEU A 128 -0.05 -10.54 -11.80
N PRO A 129 0.41 -10.35 -10.56
CA PRO A 129 -0.42 -9.75 -9.52
C PRO A 129 -0.73 -8.28 -9.84
N LYS A 130 -1.93 -7.80 -9.44
CA LYS A 130 -2.21 -6.37 -9.41
C LYS A 130 -1.36 -5.70 -8.33
N LEU A 131 -0.85 -4.49 -8.57
CA LEU A 131 -0.21 -3.67 -7.55
C LEU A 131 -1.21 -2.70 -6.92
N VAL A 132 -1.19 -2.56 -5.59
CA VAL A 132 -1.94 -1.52 -4.89
C VAL A 132 -0.95 -0.63 -4.16
N LEU A 133 -0.74 0.57 -4.64
CA LEU A 133 0.12 1.57 -3.99
C LEU A 133 -0.68 2.36 -2.97
N LEU A 134 -0.22 2.39 -1.72
CA LEU A 134 -0.68 3.36 -0.74
C LEU A 134 -0.03 4.72 -1.06
N SER A 135 -0.83 5.63 -1.58
CA SER A 135 -0.46 7.00 -1.89
C SER A 135 -1.19 7.98 -0.98
N SER A 136 -1.54 9.18 -1.42
CA SER A 136 -2.23 10.20 -0.64
C SER A 136 -3.16 11.04 -1.50
N ALA A 137 -4.35 11.36 -0.99
CA ALA A 137 -5.26 12.30 -1.62
C ALA A 137 -4.69 13.72 -1.66
N THR A 138 -3.77 14.07 -0.74
CA THR A 138 -3.14 15.40 -0.68
C THR A 138 -2.34 15.75 -1.95
N ILE A 139 -1.81 14.74 -2.66
CA ILE A 139 -1.08 14.94 -3.93
C ILE A 139 -1.96 14.74 -5.17
N ASP A 140 -3.26 14.73 -4.99
CA ASP A 140 -4.24 14.60 -6.07
C ASP A 140 -5.16 15.81 -6.06
N ASP A 141 -5.05 16.65 -7.08
CA ASP A 141 -5.80 17.91 -7.15
C ASP A 141 -7.32 17.69 -7.19
N HIS A 142 -7.77 16.58 -7.78
CA HIS A 142 -9.20 16.26 -7.86
C HIS A 142 -9.75 15.79 -6.51
N LEU A 143 -9.08 14.84 -5.85
CA LEU A 143 -9.50 14.32 -4.55
C LEU A 143 -9.31 15.32 -3.42
N SER A 144 -8.38 16.27 -3.53
CA SER A 144 -8.14 17.32 -2.53
C SER A 144 -8.87 18.64 -2.80
N ARG A 145 -9.70 18.74 -3.86
CA ARG A 145 -10.34 20.00 -4.30
C ARG A 145 -11.18 20.71 -3.23
N HIS A 146 -11.69 19.97 -2.23
CA HIS A 146 -12.48 20.51 -1.12
C HIS A 146 -11.65 20.92 0.10
N VAL A 147 -10.34 20.65 0.09
CA VAL A 147 -9.43 21.08 1.16
C VAL A 147 -9.14 22.57 1.01
N PRO A 148 -9.32 23.41 2.06
CA PRO A 148 -8.98 24.80 1.98
C PRO A 148 -7.52 25.00 1.54
N TRP A 149 -7.28 25.92 0.59
CA TRP A 149 -5.96 26.08 -0.06
C TRP A 149 -4.80 26.29 0.91
N LEU A 150 -5.04 27.03 2.01
CA LEU A 150 -4.02 27.26 3.04
C LEU A 150 -3.66 25.97 3.78
N LEU A 151 -4.67 25.15 4.11
CA LEU A 151 -4.46 23.85 4.73
C LEU A 151 -3.74 22.91 3.77
N GLN A 152 -4.15 22.88 2.50
CA GLN A 152 -3.48 22.10 1.45
C GLN A 152 -2.00 22.46 1.34
N LEU A 153 -1.68 23.75 1.37
CA LEU A 153 -0.31 24.24 1.33
C LEU A 153 0.52 23.77 2.54
N VAL A 154 -0.06 23.80 3.73
CA VAL A 154 0.58 23.32 4.97
C VAL A 154 0.81 21.82 4.90
N LEU A 155 -0.17 21.03 4.47
CA LEU A 155 -0.06 19.58 4.33
C LEU A 155 1.02 19.19 3.32
N LEU A 156 1.02 19.81 2.13
CA LEU A 156 2.03 19.57 1.10
C LEU A 156 3.46 19.85 1.59
N ARG A 157 3.66 20.92 2.38
CA ARG A 157 4.98 21.23 2.93
C ARG A 157 5.38 20.34 4.09
N SER A 158 4.43 19.96 4.94
CA SER A 158 4.71 19.11 6.09
C SER A 158 5.16 17.70 5.75
N ALA A 159 4.86 17.21 4.54
CA ALA A 159 5.26 15.91 4.04
C ALA A 159 5.94 15.99 2.65
N SER A 160 6.55 17.12 2.32
CA SER A 160 7.03 17.43 0.97
C SER A 160 7.97 16.40 0.37
N HIS A 161 8.89 15.84 1.16
CA HIS A 161 9.84 14.83 0.67
C HIS A 161 9.16 13.46 0.47
N VAL A 162 8.23 13.10 1.35
CA VAL A 162 7.43 11.87 1.20
C VAL A 162 6.48 11.99 0.01
N TYR A 163 5.85 13.16 -0.18
CA TYR A 163 4.96 13.37 -1.31
C TYR A 163 5.70 13.43 -2.64
N ALA A 164 6.90 14.01 -2.69
CA ALA A 164 7.75 13.96 -3.88
C ALA A 164 8.14 12.51 -4.23
N ASP A 165 8.46 11.69 -3.21
CA ASP A 165 8.72 10.26 -3.38
C ASP A 165 7.50 9.51 -3.95
N LEU A 166 6.30 9.78 -3.43
CA LEU A 166 5.05 9.16 -3.92
C LEU A 166 4.70 9.59 -5.34
N VAL A 167 4.81 10.88 -5.68
CA VAL A 167 4.54 11.39 -7.04
C VAL A 167 5.44 10.71 -8.06
N GLU A 168 6.72 10.59 -7.75
CA GLU A 168 7.65 9.91 -8.64
C GLU A 168 7.38 8.39 -8.71
N THR A 169 7.00 7.77 -7.59
CA THR A 169 6.58 6.36 -7.56
C THR A 169 5.36 6.11 -8.45
N GLU A 170 4.33 6.96 -8.36
CA GLU A 170 3.16 6.86 -9.25
C GLU A 170 3.57 7.01 -10.72
N ARG A 171 4.44 7.98 -11.03
CA ARG A 171 4.95 8.18 -12.40
C ARG A 171 5.66 6.94 -12.91
N MET A 172 6.51 6.31 -12.10
CA MET A 172 7.22 5.07 -12.45
C MET A 172 6.24 3.92 -12.73
N LEU A 173 5.26 3.70 -11.86
CA LEU A 173 4.29 2.63 -12.05
C LEU A 173 3.37 2.86 -13.26
N ARG A 174 2.96 4.11 -13.51
CA ARG A 174 2.15 4.47 -14.68
C ARG A 174 2.90 4.28 -16.00
N ALA A 175 4.21 4.46 -16.01
CA ALA A 175 5.03 4.20 -17.19
C ALA A 175 5.02 2.71 -17.60
N GLU A 176 4.68 1.80 -16.68
CA GLU A 176 4.59 0.36 -16.91
C GLU A 176 3.16 -0.13 -17.21
N ALA A 177 2.20 0.76 -17.41
CA ALA A 177 0.77 0.43 -17.60
C ALA A 177 0.49 -0.48 -18.81
N GLY A 178 1.44 -0.59 -19.75
CA GLY A 178 1.31 -1.49 -20.90
C GLY A 178 1.33 -2.99 -20.55
N TRP A 179 1.81 -3.34 -19.35
CA TRP A 179 1.88 -4.74 -18.89
C TRP A 179 1.58 -4.92 -17.40
N LEU A 180 1.52 -3.85 -16.65
CA LEU A 180 1.29 -3.85 -15.20
C LEU A 180 -0.04 -3.19 -14.87
N THR A 181 -0.87 -3.88 -14.09
CA THR A 181 -2.07 -3.30 -13.49
C THR A 181 -1.74 -2.73 -12.12
N ALA A 182 -1.91 -1.42 -11.93
CA ALA A 182 -1.70 -0.75 -10.66
C ALA A 182 -2.94 0.04 -10.23
N ILE A 183 -3.26 0.02 -8.92
CA ILE A 183 -4.33 0.79 -8.28
C ILE A 183 -3.67 1.75 -7.29
N TYR A 184 -4.08 3.01 -7.29
CA TYR A 184 -3.48 4.06 -6.45
C TYR A 184 -4.47 4.41 -5.34
N ALA A 185 -4.36 3.77 -4.17
CA ALA A 185 -5.18 4.09 -3.01
C ALA A 185 -4.75 5.44 -2.43
N LYS A 186 -5.67 6.41 -2.43
CA LYS A 186 -5.40 7.80 -2.06
C LYS A 186 -6.27 8.22 -0.87
N PRO A 187 -5.93 7.77 0.36
CA PRO A 187 -6.62 8.22 1.56
C PRO A 187 -6.25 9.67 1.92
N GLY A 188 -7.12 10.29 2.72
CA GLY A 188 -6.78 11.50 3.49
C GLY A 188 -6.00 11.16 4.77
N ALA A 189 -6.22 11.91 5.85
CA ALA A 189 -5.58 11.63 7.14
C ALA A 189 -6.02 10.27 7.70
N LEU A 190 -5.05 9.50 8.20
CA LEU A 190 -5.25 8.16 8.73
C LEU A 190 -5.18 8.11 10.25
N SER A 191 -6.00 7.27 10.85
CA SER A 191 -6.10 7.09 12.29
C SER A 191 -6.07 5.62 12.69
N VAL A 192 -5.48 5.36 13.86
CA VAL A 192 -5.61 4.05 14.54
C VAL A 192 -6.94 4.06 15.27
N ASP A 193 -7.94 3.42 14.68
CA ASP A 193 -9.31 3.38 15.20
C ASP A 193 -10.03 2.12 14.72
N VAL A 194 -11.25 1.90 15.18
CA VAL A 194 -12.11 0.78 14.79
C VAL A 194 -12.57 0.93 13.33
N GLN A 195 -12.91 -0.18 12.73
CA GLN A 195 -13.54 -0.20 11.41
C GLN A 195 -14.98 0.30 11.50
N ARG A 196 -15.38 1.24 10.63
CA ARG A 196 -16.72 1.83 10.59
C ARG A 196 -17.42 1.65 9.25
N GLY A 197 -16.74 1.07 8.30
CA GLY A 197 -17.22 0.92 6.93
C GLY A 197 -16.70 2.02 6.00
N HIS A 198 -16.51 1.62 4.76
CA HIS A 198 -15.94 2.44 3.71
C HIS A 198 -16.74 2.28 2.40
N ALA A 199 -16.51 3.19 1.48
CA ALA A 199 -16.85 3.02 0.08
C ALA A 199 -15.72 3.55 -0.79
N LEU A 200 -15.51 2.92 -1.94
CA LEU A 200 -14.53 3.36 -2.94
C LEU A 200 -15.12 4.50 -3.76
N SER A 201 -14.32 5.49 -4.08
CA SER A 201 -14.72 6.64 -4.90
C SER A 201 -13.59 7.04 -5.85
N LEU A 202 -13.96 7.37 -7.09
CA LEU A 202 -13.02 7.95 -8.07
C LEU A 202 -13.00 9.48 -8.00
N THR A 203 -13.89 10.07 -7.21
CA THR A 203 -14.08 11.54 -7.16
C THR A 203 -13.87 12.14 -5.79
N ASP A 204 -14.07 11.39 -4.71
CA ASP A 204 -14.12 11.94 -3.36
C ASP A 204 -13.28 11.12 -2.38
N GLN A 205 -12.90 11.73 -1.28
CA GLN A 205 -12.26 11.09 -0.15
C GLN A 205 -12.72 11.73 1.16
N ASP A 206 -12.73 10.95 2.23
CA ASP A 206 -13.01 11.45 3.57
C ASP A 206 -11.77 11.41 4.47
N SER A 207 -11.77 12.32 5.46
CA SER A 207 -10.69 12.44 6.43
C SER A 207 -11.25 12.85 7.80
N PRO A 208 -10.81 12.24 8.91
CA PRO A 208 -9.92 11.09 9.00
C PRO A 208 -10.59 9.75 8.68
N LEU A 209 -9.78 8.78 8.21
CA LEU A 209 -10.16 7.40 7.89
C LEU A 209 -9.39 6.43 8.79
N SER A 210 -10.01 5.30 9.20
CA SER A 210 -9.29 4.28 9.95
C SER A 210 -8.36 3.45 9.03
N TYR A 211 -7.24 2.96 9.56
CA TYR A 211 -6.38 2.02 8.84
C TYR A 211 -7.11 0.72 8.48
N LEU A 212 -8.10 0.30 9.28
CA LEU A 212 -8.90 -0.89 9.02
C LEU A 212 -9.85 -0.68 7.84
N ASP A 213 -10.48 0.51 7.74
CA ASP A 213 -11.34 0.84 6.60
C ASP A 213 -10.51 1.02 5.32
N LEU A 214 -9.34 1.68 5.42
CA LEU A 214 -8.41 1.77 4.29
C LEU A 214 -7.99 0.38 3.78
N ALA A 215 -7.61 -0.51 4.68
CA ALA A 215 -7.19 -1.86 4.32
C ALA A 215 -8.30 -2.65 3.65
N ALA A 216 -9.54 -2.56 4.17
CA ALA A 216 -10.70 -3.20 3.57
C ALA A 216 -10.99 -2.63 2.17
N ALA A 217 -10.92 -1.30 1.99
CA ALA A 217 -11.06 -0.62 0.71
C ALA A 217 -10.00 -1.09 -0.32
N MET A 218 -8.74 -1.19 0.09
CA MET A 218 -7.66 -1.66 -0.79
C MET A 218 -7.88 -3.11 -1.24
N ILE A 219 -8.38 -3.98 -0.35
CA ILE A 219 -8.71 -5.37 -0.66
C ILE A 219 -9.91 -5.42 -1.61
N GLU A 220 -10.97 -4.65 -1.35
CA GLU A 220 -12.14 -4.56 -2.22
C GLU A 220 -11.75 -4.10 -3.64
N ALA A 221 -10.94 -3.05 -3.75
CA ALA A 221 -10.50 -2.52 -5.04
C ALA A 221 -9.72 -3.55 -5.89
N VAL A 222 -8.90 -4.38 -5.25
CA VAL A 222 -8.11 -5.40 -5.97
C VAL A 222 -8.93 -6.65 -6.29
N ASP A 223 -9.94 -6.94 -5.49
CA ASP A 223 -10.84 -8.07 -5.65
C ASP A 223 -12.00 -7.78 -6.64
N ASP A 224 -12.11 -6.53 -7.08
CA ASP A 224 -13.05 -6.16 -8.15
C ASP A 224 -12.64 -6.82 -9.47
N ASP A 225 -13.41 -7.82 -9.88
CA ASP A 225 -13.18 -8.58 -11.12
C ASP A 225 -13.61 -7.78 -12.37
N THR A 226 -14.32 -6.66 -12.21
CA THR A 226 -14.71 -5.78 -13.34
C THR A 226 -13.55 -4.90 -13.81
N GLY A 227 -12.50 -4.73 -12.98
CA GLY A 227 -11.36 -3.86 -13.27
C GLY A 227 -11.70 -2.36 -13.19
N SER A 228 -12.79 -1.98 -12.52
CA SER A 228 -13.24 -0.58 -12.42
C SER A 228 -12.19 0.35 -11.79
N TYR A 229 -11.30 -0.19 -10.98
CA TYR A 229 -10.26 0.56 -10.26
C TYR A 229 -8.86 0.42 -10.88
N ASP A 230 -8.72 -0.38 -11.94
CA ASP A 230 -7.44 -0.65 -12.59
C ASP A 230 -6.89 0.64 -13.22
N GLY A 231 -5.68 1.03 -12.87
CA GLY A 231 -5.03 2.27 -13.31
C GLY A 231 -5.53 3.55 -12.64
N GLN A 232 -6.54 3.46 -11.75
CA GLN A 232 -7.25 4.61 -11.19
C GLN A 232 -6.64 5.13 -9.89
N ASN A 233 -6.86 6.43 -9.63
CA ASN A 233 -6.74 7.04 -8.31
C ASN A 233 -8.04 6.75 -7.55
N VAL A 234 -7.93 6.05 -6.42
CA VAL A 234 -9.08 5.61 -5.65
C VAL A 234 -9.07 6.29 -4.29
N GLY A 235 -10.01 7.21 -4.10
CA GLY A 235 -10.33 7.79 -2.80
C GLY A 235 -11.20 6.84 -1.97
N ILE A 236 -11.21 7.05 -0.67
CA ILE A 236 -12.00 6.25 0.27
C ILE A 236 -12.87 7.19 1.09
N VAL A 237 -14.16 6.90 1.15
CA VAL A 237 -15.14 7.66 1.94
C VAL A 237 -15.67 6.82 3.09
N ASN A 238 -15.97 7.47 4.22
CA ASN A 238 -16.55 6.81 5.38
C ASN A 238 -18.06 6.59 5.18
N THR A 239 -18.58 5.40 5.48
CA THR A 239 -20.01 5.10 5.36
C THR A 239 -20.77 5.21 6.68
N HIS A 240 -20.13 4.94 7.83
CA HIS A 240 -20.76 4.95 9.15
C HIS A 240 -20.01 5.85 10.14
N GLY A 241 -19.69 7.07 9.69
CA GLY A 241 -19.02 8.09 10.50
C GLY A 241 -17.50 8.08 10.36
N ARG A 242 -16.89 9.21 10.70
CA ARG A 242 -15.44 9.43 10.58
C ARG A 242 -14.67 8.74 11.71
N ALA A 243 -13.45 8.35 11.42
CA ALA A 243 -12.50 7.89 12.44
C ALA A 243 -12.18 9.02 13.44
N LYS A 244 -11.68 8.65 14.62
CA LYS A 244 -11.19 9.62 15.61
C LYS A 244 -10.04 10.42 15.00
N PHE A 245 -10.00 11.73 15.29
CA PHE A 245 -8.89 12.56 14.84
C PHE A 245 -7.58 12.09 15.50
N PRO A 246 -6.51 11.81 14.75
CA PRO A 246 -5.25 11.35 15.31
C PRO A 246 -4.56 12.50 16.05
N THR A 247 -4.48 12.40 17.37
CA THR A 247 -4.01 13.48 18.27
C THR A 247 -2.55 13.90 18.01
N GLY A 248 -1.74 13.00 17.45
CA GLY A 248 -0.35 13.30 17.05
C GLY A 248 -0.19 14.15 15.79
N THR A 249 -1.27 14.40 15.02
CA THR A 249 -1.21 15.12 13.74
C THR A 249 -0.60 16.51 13.83
N PRO A 250 -0.93 17.38 14.80
CA PRO A 250 -0.32 18.71 14.89
C PRO A 250 1.20 18.65 15.05
N MET A 251 1.71 17.73 15.88
CA MET A 251 3.14 17.55 16.08
C MET A 251 3.81 16.97 14.81
N CYS A 252 3.16 16.04 14.11
CA CYS A 252 3.65 15.51 12.84
C CYS A 252 3.79 16.63 11.79
N ILE A 253 2.79 17.49 11.68
CA ILE A 253 2.81 18.65 10.78
C ILE A 253 3.95 19.60 11.16
N LEU A 254 4.06 19.97 12.44
CA LEU A 254 5.12 20.88 12.92
C LEU A 254 6.51 20.30 12.60
N MET A 255 6.78 19.05 12.98
CA MET A 255 8.07 18.42 12.73
C MET A 255 8.34 18.25 11.23
N GLY A 256 7.31 17.99 10.44
CA GLY A 256 7.40 17.94 8.99
C GLY A 256 7.77 19.28 8.35
N LEU A 257 7.15 20.38 8.81
CA LEU A 257 7.50 21.74 8.37
C LEU A 257 8.93 22.12 8.77
N VAL A 258 9.38 21.77 9.99
CA VAL A 258 10.77 21.98 10.41
C VAL A 258 11.72 21.25 9.45
N ARG A 259 11.44 19.98 9.09
CA ARG A 259 12.28 19.24 8.14
C ARG A 259 12.22 19.80 6.72
N HIS A 260 11.09 20.39 6.33
CA HIS A 260 10.94 21.05 5.03
C HIS A 260 11.79 22.32 4.91
N TYR A 261 11.67 23.22 5.89
CA TYR A 261 12.34 24.53 5.83
C TYR A 261 13.77 24.52 6.36
N LEU A 262 14.10 23.58 7.25
CA LEU A 262 15.39 23.45 7.93
C LEU A 262 15.89 21.99 7.84
N PRO A 263 16.09 21.45 6.61
CA PRO A 263 16.41 20.03 6.41
C PRO A 263 17.70 19.59 7.11
N PHE A 264 18.64 20.50 7.34
CA PHE A 264 19.89 20.25 8.07
C PHE A 264 19.68 19.89 9.55
N LEU A 265 18.51 20.21 10.12
CA LEU A 265 18.15 19.84 11.50
C LEU A 265 17.65 18.39 11.60
N HIS A 266 17.34 17.73 10.49
CA HIS A 266 16.75 16.39 10.50
C HIS A 266 17.48 15.36 11.40
N PRO A 267 18.83 15.29 11.44
CA PRO A 267 19.53 14.34 12.29
C PRO A 267 19.35 14.57 13.80
N TYR A 268 18.94 15.77 14.19
CA TYR A 268 18.77 16.18 15.59
C TYR A 268 17.30 16.15 16.05
N LEU A 269 16.37 15.92 15.13
CA LEU A 269 14.94 15.87 15.45
C LEU A 269 14.51 14.46 15.85
N PRO A 270 13.55 14.35 16.79
CA PRO A 270 13.02 13.05 17.18
C PRO A 270 12.33 12.36 15.99
N ALA A 271 12.45 11.04 15.90
CA ALA A 271 11.71 10.25 14.93
C ALA A 271 10.21 10.30 15.25
N ASN A 272 9.39 10.44 14.22
CA ASN A 272 7.95 10.39 14.34
C ASN A 272 7.47 8.93 14.33
N THR A 273 6.91 8.48 15.44
CA THR A 273 6.42 7.10 15.57
C THR A 273 5.05 6.87 14.91
N GLY A 274 4.47 7.90 14.31
CA GLY A 274 3.15 7.83 13.69
C GLY A 274 1.99 7.96 14.66
N PRO A 275 0.74 7.91 14.17
CA PRO A 275 -0.45 7.93 15.00
C PRO A 275 -0.49 6.70 15.91
N ARG A 276 -0.88 6.94 17.16
CA ARG A 276 -1.07 5.93 18.20
C ARG A 276 -2.55 5.82 18.53
#